data_e0350701e65233864a1bb445aa0fa8e5
#
_entry.id   e0350701e65233864a1bb445aa0fa8e5
#
_cell.length_a   1.000
_cell.length_b   1.000
_cell.length_c   1.000
_cell.angle_alpha   90.00
_cell.angle_beta   90.00
_cell.angle_gamma   90.00
#
_symmetry.space_group_name_H-M   'P 1'
#
loop_
_entity.id
_entity.type
_entity.pdbx_description
1 polymer ?
#
loop_
_entity_poly.entity_id
_entity_poly.type
_entity_poly.pdbx_seq_one_letter_code
_entity_poly.pdbx_strand_id
1 'polypeptide(L)'
;MNTDYVIVGAGSAGCAIAFRLTEAGHTVTILEFGGDDRSPLIQMPAALSYPMNMERYDWGYWSEPEPHLAGRKLPCPRGKVIGGSSGINGMVYVRGCLLYTSDAADE
;
A
#
# COMPACT_ATOMS: atom_id res chain seq x y z
N MET A 1 -22.98 13.07 10.94
CA MET A 1 -21.60 13.60 11.08
C MET A 1 -21.35 14.52 9.91
N ASN A 2 -20.97 15.76 10.17
CA ASN A 2 -20.50 16.64 9.10
C ASN A 2 -18.98 16.49 9.03
N THR A 3 -18.46 16.28 7.82
CA THR A 3 -17.03 16.21 7.57
C THR A 3 -16.71 17.10 6.38
N ASP A 4 -15.55 17.78 6.41
CA ASP A 4 -15.13 18.66 5.33
C ASP A 4 -14.59 17.85 4.14
N TYR A 5 -13.93 16.71 4.45
CA TYR A 5 -13.32 15.85 3.44
C TYR A 5 -13.60 14.37 3.72
N VAL A 6 -13.83 13.63 2.64
CA VAL A 6 -13.90 12.16 2.66
C VAL A 6 -12.74 11.61 1.84
N ILE A 7 -11.93 10.75 2.46
CA ILE A 7 -10.80 10.08 1.82
C ILE A 7 -11.16 8.61 1.66
N VAL A 8 -11.05 8.09 0.45
CA VAL A 8 -11.28 6.68 0.16
C VAL A 8 -9.94 5.95 0.14
N GLY A 9 -9.76 5.04 1.08
CA GLY A 9 -8.55 4.26 1.30
C GLY A 9 -7.63 4.83 2.37
N ALA A 10 -7.35 4.03 3.40
CA ALA A 10 -6.41 4.32 4.48
C ALA A 10 -5.00 3.79 4.18
N GLY A 11 -4.57 3.85 2.93
CA GLY A 11 -3.19 3.56 2.53
C GLY A 11 -2.25 4.73 2.82
N SER A 12 -0.98 4.61 2.42
CA SER A 12 0.07 5.62 2.68
C SER A 12 -0.32 7.02 2.20
N ALA A 13 -0.90 7.15 1.01
CA ALA A 13 -1.32 8.43 0.46
C ALA A 13 -2.53 9.02 1.22
N GLY A 14 -3.55 8.19 1.48
CA GLY A 14 -4.75 8.62 2.21
C GLY A 14 -4.43 9.09 3.62
N CYS A 15 -3.57 8.36 4.34
CA CYS A 15 -3.11 8.73 5.67
C CYS A 15 -2.30 10.05 5.66
N ALA A 16 -1.43 10.25 4.68
CA ALA A 16 -0.65 11.48 4.55
C ALA A 16 -1.55 12.70 4.27
N ILE A 17 -2.54 12.55 3.38
CA ILE A 17 -3.50 13.61 3.08
C ILE A 17 -4.36 13.91 4.32
N ALA A 18 -4.87 12.87 5.00
CA ALA A 18 -5.67 13.03 6.21
C ALA A 18 -4.90 13.80 7.29
N PHE A 19 -3.63 13.44 7.50
CA PHE A 19 -2.76 14.13 8.45
C PHE A 19 -2.65 15.63 8.13
N ARG A 20 -2.37 15.98 6.87
CA ARG A 20 -2.23 17.38 6.46
C ARG A 20 -3.52 18.18 6.57
N LEU A 21 -4.65 17.59 6.21
CA LEU A 21 -5.96 18.25 6.32
C LEU A 21 -6.34 18.46 7.78
N THR A 22 -6.09 17.51 8.66
CA THR A 22 -6.36 17.66 10.10
C THR A 22 -5.43 18.68 10.75
N GLU A 23 -4.14 18.75 10.35
CA GLU A 23 -3.25 19.85 10.79
C GLU A 23 -3.78 21.21 10.38
N ALA A 24 -4.42 21.31 9.21
CA ALA A 24 -5.04 22.56 8.73
C ALA A 24 -6.38 22.87 9.41
N GLY A 25 -6.83 22.05 10.35
CA GLY A 25 -8.07 22.27 11.12
C GLY A 25 -9.33 21.73 10.48
N HIS A 26 -9.23 20.94 9.40
CA HIS A 26 -10.37 20.31 8.75
C HIS A 26 -10.79 19.01 9.43
N THR A 27 -12.09 18.71 9.35
CA THR A 27 -12.64 17.42 9.75
C THR A 27 -12.55 16.44 8.58
N VAL A 28 -11.97 15.25 8.82
CA VAL A 28 -11.71 14.25 7.79
C VAL A 28 -12.32 12.91 8.17
N THR A 29 -13.04 12.31 7.24
CA THR A 29 -13.51 10.92 7.34
C THR A 29 -12.73 10.06 6.36
N ILE A 30 -12.12 8.97 6.85
CA ILE A 30 -11.43 7.99 6.00
C ILE A 30 -12.32 6.75 5.90
N LEU A 31 -12.54 6.29 4.68
CA LEU A 31 -13.24 5.05 4.38
C LEU A 31 -12.22 4.01 3.92
N GLU A 32 -12.07 2.93 4.68
CA GLU A 32 -11.20 1.80 4.34
C GLU A 32 -12.04 0.55 4.13
N PHE A 33 -11.76 -0.19 3.06
CA PHE A 33 -12.46 -1.44 2.78
C PHE A 33 -11.93 -2.59 3.62
N GLY A 34 -10.62 -2.60 3.88
CA GLY A 34 -9.95 -3.65 4.64
C GLY A 34 -10.20 -3.55 6.16
N GLY A 35 -9.73 -4.56 6.86
CA GLY A 35 -9.76 -4.59 8.31
C GLY A 35 -8.66 -3.74 8.97
N ASP A 36 -8.56 -3.86 10.29
CA ASP A 36 -7.47 -3.25 11.06
C ASP A 36 -6.14 -4.01 10.86
N ASP A 37 -5.05 -3.35 11.22
CA ASP A 37 -3.69 -3.87 11.11
C ASP A 37 -3.18 -4.58 12.39
N ARG A 38 -4.06 -4.78 13.38
CA ARG A 38 -3.67 -5.32 14.70
C ARG A 38 -3.31 -6.80 14.71
N SER A 39 -3.45 -7.47 13.58
CA SER A 39 -3.08 -8.88 13.46
C SER A 39 -1.59 -9.10 13.75
N PRO A 40 -1.22 -10.09 14.58
CA PRO A 40 0.18 -10.45 14.80
C PRO A 40 0.93 -10.76 13.50
N LEU A 41 0.23 -11.28 12.47
CA LEU A 41 0.83 -11.57 11.16
C LEU A 41 1.24 -10.29 10.41
N ILE A 42 0.57 -9.16 10.65
CA ILE A 42 0.94 -7.87 10.08
C ILE A 42 2.03 -7.21 10.92
N GLN A 43 1.90 -7.27 12.26
CA GLN A 43 2.82 -6.61 13.18
C GLN A 43 4.18 -7.29 13.30
N MET A 44 4.29 -8.55 12.85
CA MET A 44 5.52 -9.34 12.94
C MET A 44 6.29 -9.31 11.61
N PRO A 45 7.47 -8.66 11.52
CA PRO A 45 8.26 -8.60 10.29
C PRO A 45 8.59 -9.97 9.70
N ALA A 46 8.87 -10.98 10.54
CA ALA A 46 9.16 -12.34 10.10
C ALA A 46 7.98 -13.06 9.42
N ALA A 47 6.76 -12.55 9.59
CA ALA A 47 5.55 -13.14 9.02
C ALA A 47 5.15 -12.52 7.66
N LEU A 48 5.97 -11.63 7.08
CA LEU A 48 5.63 -10.81 5.90
C LEU A 48 5.01 -11.58 4.73
N SER A 49 5.42 -12.82 4.50
CA SER A 49 4.90 -13.64 3.41
C SER A 49 3.47 -14.13 3.63
N TYR A 50 3.00 -14.18 4.85
CA TYR A 50 1.63 -14.64 5.15
C TYR A 50 0.57 -13.63 4.70
N PRO A 51 0.60 -12.36 5.14
CA PRO A 51 -0.41 -11.38 4.72
C PRO A 51 -0.47 -11.19 3.21
N MET A 52 0.67 -11.26 2.51
CA MET A 52 0.74 -11.12 1.05
C MET A 52 0.03 -12.24 0.28
N ASN A 53 -0.25 -13.38 0.92
CA ASN A 53 -0.88 -14.54 0.31
C ASN A 53 -2.25 -14.87 0.93
N MET A 54 -2.79 -13.96 1.76
CA MET A 54 -4.08 -14.16 2.42
C MET A 54 -5.14 -13.22 1.84
N GLU A 55 -6.24 -13.75 1.32
CA GLU A 55 -7.38 -12.97 0.80
C GLU A 55 -7.94 -11.94 1.80
N ARG A 56 -7.72 -12.16 3.10
CA ARG A 56 -8.12 -11.23 4.14
C ARG A 56 -7.36 -9.90 4.06
N TYR A 57 -6.07 -9.95 3.68
CA TYR A 57 -5.15 -8.81 3.72
C TYR A 57 -4.64 -8.39 2.35
N ASP A 58 -4.89 -9.18 1.31
CA ASP A 58 -4.48 -8.93 -0.07
C ASP A 58 -5.68 -8.93 -1.01
N TRP A 59 -5.64 -8.05 -2.02
CA TRP A 59 -6.65 -7.98 -3.07
C TRP A 59 -6.54 -9.14 -4.08
N GLY A 60 -5.44 -9.87 -4.07
CA GLY A 60 -5.23 -11.03 -4.94
C GLY A 60 -5.06 -10.70 -6.42
N TYR A 61 -4.46 -9.56 -6.75
CA TYR A 61 -4.21 -9.21 -8.14
C TYR A 61 -3.08 -10.02 -8.76
N TRP A 62 -3.20 -10.27 -10.05
CA TRP A 62 -2.21 -10.94 -10.89
C TRP A 62 -1.92 -10.10 -12.12
N SER A 63 -0.68 -10.19 -12.64
CA SER A 63 -0.35 -9.59 -13.92
C SER A 63 -1.06 -10.32 -15.07
N GLU A 64 -1.12 -9.69 -16.24
CA GLU A 64 -1.34 -10.44 -17.47
C GLU A 64 -0.14 -11.38 -17.73
N PRO A 65 -0.31 -12.38 -18.62
CA PRO A 65 0.81 -13.25 -18.98
C PRO A 65 1.97 -12.47 -19.56
N GLU A 66 3.16 -12.65 -18.98
CA GLU A 66 4.38 -11.93 -19.38
C GLU A 66 5.12 -12.71 -20.49
N PRO A 67 5.16 -12.23 -21.72
CA PRO A 67 5.78 -12.96 -22.85
C PRO A 67 7.26 -13.29 -22.60
N HIS A 68 8.01 -12.36 -21.99
CA HIS A 68 9.43 -12.53 -21.70
C HIS A 68 9.71 -13.43 -20.49
N LEU A 69 8.68 -13.87 -19.79
CA LEU A 69 8.75 -14.81 -18.67
C LEU A 69 8.05 -16.13 -18.98
N ALA A 70 8.10 -16.57 -20.23
CA ALA A 70 7.45 -17.81 -20.71
C ALA A 70 5.93 -17.85 -20.42
N GLY A 71 5.26 -16.72 -20.55
CA GLY A 71 3.81 -16.62 -20.33
C GLY A 71 3.35 -16.70 -18.88
N ARG A 72 4.26 -16.60 -17.91
CA ARG A 72 3.90 -16.64 -16.50
C ARG A 72 3.13 -15.40 -16.08
N LYS A 73 2.16 -15.58 -15.21
CA LYS A 73 1.52 -14.52 -14.43
C LYS A 73 2.25 -14.32 -13.12
N LEU A 74 2.40 -13.09 -12.70
CA LEU A 74 3.04 -12.73 -11.44
C LEU A 74 1.99 -12.24 -10.44
N PRO A 75 2.06 -12.66 -9.17
CA PRO A 75 1.21 -12.09 -8.13
C PRO A 75 1.60 -10.62 -7.91
N CYS A 76 0.59 -9.78 -7.77
CA CYS A 76 0.75 -8.35 -7.51
C CYS A 76 0.06 -7.98 -6.18
N PRO A 77 0.64 -8.34 -5.02
CA PRO A 77 0.00 -8.11 -3.73
C PRO A 77 -0.31 -6.62 -3.51
N ARG A 78 -1.52 -6.35 -3.06
CA ARG A 78 -1.98 -5.00 -2.68
C ARG A 78 -2.77 -5.10 -1.39
N GLY A 79 -2.35 -4.35 -0.38
CA GLY A 79 -2.93 -4.42 0.95
C GLY A 79 -4.40 -4.02 0.99
N LYS A 80 -5.19 -4.86 1.63
CA LYS A 80 -6.61 -4.69 1.94
C LYS A 80 -6.77 -4.58 3.45
N VAL A 81 -6.19 -3.52 4.02
CA VAL A 81 -6.05 -3.30 5.45
C VAL A 81 -5.71 -1.84 5.71
N ILE A 82 -5.97 -1.33 6.91
CA ILE A 82 -5.47 -0.01 7.34
C ILE A 82 -3.93 0.02 7.15
N GLY A 83 -3.42 1.07 6.50
CA GLY A 83 -2.05 1.17 6.03
C GLY A 83 -1.89 0.74 4.56
N GLY A 84 -2.87 0.02 3.99
CA GLY A 84 -2.83 -0.43 2.60
C GLY A 84 -1.64 -1.34 2.34
N SER A 85 -0.99 -1.20 1.17
CA SER A 85 0.16 -2.02 0.81
C SER A 85 1.38 -1.80 1.70
N SER A 86 1.50 -0.67 2.43
CA SER A 86 2.56 -0.49 3.42
C SER A 86 2.40 -1.40 4.64
N GLY A 87 1.17 -1.86 4.94
CA GLY A 87 0.90 -2.82 6.01
C GLY A 87 1.32 -4.26 5.71
N ILE A 88 1.52 -4.61 4.42
CA ILE A 88 1.86 -5.97 3.99
C ILE A 88 3.12 -6.04 3.11
N ASN A 89 3.88 -4.96 2.97
CA ASN A 89 5.05 -4.92 2.11
C ASN A 89 6.23 -5.73 2.68
N GLY A 90 7.23 -5.97 1.84
CA GLY A 90 8.44 -6.70 2.23
C GLY A 90 9.43 -5.92 3.10
N MET A 91 9.11 -4.69 3.50
CA MET A 91 9.92 -3.82 4.36
C MET A 91 11.36 -3.59 3.85
N VAL A 92 11.56 -3.69 2.54
CA VAL A 92 12.86 -3.42 1.92
C VAL A 92 13.01 -1.92 1.72
N TYR A 93 13.97 -1.33 2.40
CA TYR A 93 14.33 0.07 2.18
C TYR A 93 15.54 0.15 1.25
N VAL A 94 15.30 0.60 0.03
CA VAL A 94 16.36 0.87 -0.95
C VAL A 94 16.26 2.32 -1.37
N ARG A 95 17.31 3.09 -1.09
CA ARG A 95 17.41 4.46 -1.59
C ARG A 95 17.71 4.41 -3.08
N GLY A 96 16.91 5.12 -3.90
CA GLY A 96 17.19 5.29 -5.31
C GLY A 96 18.59 5.85 -5.54
N CYS A 97 19.31 5.31 -6.51
CA CYS A 97 20.60 5.86 -6.90
C CYS A 97 20.39 7.22 -7.56
N LEU A 98 21.03 8.26 -7.04
CA LEU A 98 20.91 9.62 -7.59
C LEU A 98 21.35 9.72 -9.06
N LEU A 99 22.28 8.87 -9.50
CA LEU A 99 22.71 8.79 -10.89
C LEU A 99 21.61 8.25 -11.82
N TYR A 100 20.88 7.22 -11.38
CA TYR A 100 19.77 6.66 -12.18
C TYR A 100 18.51 7.53 -12.19
N THR A 101 18.30 8.33 -11.16
CA THR A 101 17.14 9.24 -11.11
C THR A 101 17.38 10.55 -11.85
N SER A 102 18.62 10.98 -12.02
CA SER A 102 18.96 12.16 -12.84
C SER A 102 18.98 11.84 -14.34
N ASP A 103 19.50 10.69 -14.74
CA ASP A 103 19.57 10.30 -16.16
C ASP A 103 18.19 9.95 -16.75
N ALA A 104 17.27 9.40 -15.95
CA ALA A 104 15.92 9.09 -16.41
C ALA A 104 15.03 10.33 -16.64
N ALA A 105 15.47 11.51 -16.21
CA ALA A 105 14.74 12.77 -16.41
C ALA A 105 15.23 13.54 -17.67
N ASP A 106 16.35 13.11 -18.28
CA ASP A 106 16.98 13.79 -19.41
C ASP A 106 16.77 13.06 -20.76
N GLU A 107 16.06 11.92 -20.78
CA GLU A 107 15.58 11.20 -21.97
C GLU A 107 14.06 11.42 -22.18
#